data_485d3a3e4e73ab8477c36acf49d1fd52
#
_entry.id   485d3a3e4e73ab8477c36acf49d1fd52
#
_cell.length_a   1.000
_cell.length_b   1.000
_cell.length_c   1.000
_cell.angle_alpha   90.00
_cell.angle_beta   90.00
_cell.angle_gamma   90.00
#
_symmetry.space_group_name_H-M   'P 1'
#
loop_
_entity.id
_entity.type
_entity.pdbx_description
1 polymer ?
#
loop_
_entity_poly.entity_id
_entity_poly.type
_entity_poly.pdbx_seq_one_letter_code
_entity_poly.pdbx_strand_id
1 'polypeptide(L)'
;FTYAVQNGDSLISVGAQFGEDVAALAALNELKPSARLKPGQELHVDNRHIVLHVIDDGIVINVPQRMLFYFHSGKLLAGFPVGLGKRTWQTMLGDFEVSEKEKDKTWIVPESIQEEMVAKGKPLKKRVPPGPNNPLGKHWIRISPSCGIHGTNAPTSIYRFQTHGCIRLKPEDIASLFEKVPVGAAVEIVYEPVLLARLPDGKLYLEVHPDIYRKAGDPLAAVNQMAAAAGVESMIDWQKVNEVIKERRGLAQEVGLPVESILKGNR
;
A
#
# COMPACT_ATOMS: atom_id res chain seq x y z
N PHE A 1 12.14 -7.99 -10.88
CA PHE A 1 13.30 -7.29 -11.47
C PHE A 1 14.44 -7.20 -10.46
N THR A 2 15.64 -6.84 -10.95
CA THR A 2 16.80 -6.65 -10.10
C THR A 2 17.04 -5.16 -9.86
N TYR A 3 17.30 -4.79 -8.60
CA TYR A 3 17.62 -3.44 -8.15
C TYR A 3 19.05 -3.39 -7.62
N ALA A 4 19.85 -2.45 -8.14
CA ALA A 4 21.17 -2.18 -7.62
C ALA A 4 21.11 -1.20 -6.43
N VAL A 5 21.49 -1.67 -5.25
CA VAL A 5 21.47 -0.91 -3.98
C VAL A 5 22.28 0.38 -4.12
N GLN A 6 21.69 1.49 -3.73
CA GLN A 6 22.31 2.80 -3.74
C GLN A 6 22.96 3.12 -2.39
N ASN A 7 23.82 4.12 -2.37
CA ASN A 7 24.44 4.56 -1.12
C ASN A 7 23.36 5.09 -0.13
N GLY A 8 23.35 4.54 1.08
CA GLY A 8 22.36 4.89 2.10
C GLY A 8 21.09 4.03 2.10
N ASP A 9 20.94 3.09 1.16
CA ASP A 9 19.83 2.16 1.15
C ASP A 9 19.85 1.17 2.31
N SER A 10 18.67 0.77 2.66
CA SER A 10 18.35 -0.31 3.60
C SER A 10 17.19 -1.13 3.05
N LEU A 11 16.97 -2.34 3.55
CA LEU A 11 15.76 -3.12 3.19
C LEU A 11 14.47 -2.34 3.45
N ILE A 12 14.46 -1.45 4.46
CA ILE A 12 13.32 -0.58 4.76
C ILE A 12 13.11 0.46 3.64
N SER A 13 14.17 1.14 3.19
CA SER A 13 14.04 2.16 2.14
C SER A 13 13.70 1.55 0.79
N VAL A 14 14.29 0.40 0.46
CA VAL A 14 14.00 -0.34 -0.78
C VAL A 14 12.57 -0.87 -0.77
N GLY A 15 12.13 -1.51 0.33
CA GLY A 15 10.74 -1.95 0.48
C GLY A 15 9.73 -0.80 0.40
N ALA A 16 10.03 0.34 1.04
CA ALA A 16 9.22 1.56 0.94
C ALA A 16 9.20 2.14 -0.49
N GLN A 17 10.26 1.95 -1.24
CA GLN A 17 10.37 2.42 -2.62
C GLN A 17 9.49 1.63 -3.57
N PHE A 18 9.41 0.33 -3.40
CA PHE A 18 8.78 -0.57 -4.36
C PHE A 18 7.46 -1.18 -3.88
N GLY A 19 7.04 -0.86 -2.66
CA GLY A 19 5.80 -1.41 -2.10
C GLY A 19 5.96 -2.86 -1.65
N GLU A 20 7.15 -3.25 -1.19
CA GLU A 20 7.42 -4.60 -0.72
C GLU A 20 7.69 -4.63 0.79
N ASP A 21 7.14 -5.63 1.47
CA ASP A 21 7.39 -5.81 2.90
C ASP A 21 8.85 -6.21 3.16
N VAL A 22 9.47 -5.65 4.21
CA VAL A 22 10.89 -5.89 4.53
C VAL A 22 11.19 -7.36 4.74
N ALA A 23 10.27 -8.12 5.34
CA ALA A 23 10.47 -9.54 5.56
C ALA A 23 10.35 -10.33 4.24
N ALA A 24 9.43 -9.93 3.36
CA ALA A 24 9.28 -10.53 2.03
C ALA A 24 10.51 -10.24 1.16
N LEU A 25 10.95 -8.99 1.08
CA LEU A 25 12.16 -8.58 0.35
C LEU A 25 13.41 -9.30 0.87
N ALA A 26 13.56 -9.41 2.19
CA ALA A 26 14.68 -10.13 2.79
C ALA A 26 14.64 -11.62 2.43
N ALA A 27 13.48 -12.27 2.53
CA ALA A 27 13.31 -13.69 2.22
C ALA A 27 13.59 -13.99 0.73
N LEU A 28 13.13 -13.11 -0.19
CA LEU A 28 13.37 -13.24 -1.63
C LEU A 28 14.87 -13.21 -1.97
N ASN A 29 15.68 -12.55 -1.13
CA ASN A 29 17.12 -12.37 -1.32
C ASN A 29 17.97 -13.21 -0.36
N GLU A 30 17.39 -14.17 0.37
CA GLU A 30 18.08 -15.02 1.35
C GLU A 30 18.79 -14.20 2.46
N LEU A 31 18.24 -13.04 2.79
CA LEU A 31 18.75 -12.12 3.79
C LEU A 31 17.92 -12.19 5.09
N LYS A 32 18.52 -11.72 6.19
CA LYS A 32 17.78 -11.41 7.42
C LYS A 32 17.13 -10.02 7.27
N PRO A 33 15.92 -9.77 7.84
CA PRO A 33 15.29 -8.44 7.80
C PRO A 33 16.16 -7.31 8.39
N SER A 34 17.14 -7.64 9.22
CA SER A 34 18.12 -6.71 9.80
C SER A 34 19.42 -6.59 9.03
N ALA A 35 19.53 -7.23 7.86
CA ALA A 35 20.76 -7.22 7.07
C ALA A 35 21.14 -5.79 6.64
N ARG A 36 22.42 -5.50 6.65
CA ARG A 36 22.97 -4.27 6.09
C ARG A 36 23.27 -4.49 4.61
N LEU A 37 22.78 -3.58 3.78
CA LEU A 37 23.04 -3.59 2.35
C LEU A 37 24.36 -2.89 2.02
N LYS A 38 24.97 -3.29 0.92
CA LYS A 38 26.18 -2.65 0.38
C LYS A 38 25.82 -1.95 -0.93
N PRO A 39 26.32 -0.73 -1.20
CA PRO A 39 26.16 -0.09 -2.50
C PRO A 39 26.64 -1.01 -3.62
N GLY A 40 25.86 -1.10 -4.70
CA GLY A 40 26.12 -2.01 -5.83
C GLY A 40 25.66 -3.46 -5.62
N GLN A 41 25.24 -3.84 -4.42
CA GLN A 41 24.59 -5.15 -4.19
C GLN A 41 23.31 -5.26 -5.02
N GLU A 42 23.12 -6.38 -5.69
CA GLU A 42 21.87 -6.66 -6.40
C GLU A 42 20.84 -7.27 -5.45
N LEU A 43 19.61 -6.76 -5.54
CA LEU A 43 18.44 -7.30 -4.86
C LEU A 43 17.39 -7.67 -5.89
N HIS A 44 16.84 -8.87 -5.77
CA HIS A 44 15.59 -9.22 -6.44
C HIS A 44 14.43 -8.52 -5.74
N VAL A 45 13.59 -7.84 -6.52
CA VAL A 45 12.41 -7.12 -6.04
C VAL A 45 11.18 -7.67 -6.73
N ASP A 46 10.17 -8.03 -5.94
CA ASP A 46 8.84 -8.40 -6.41
C ASP A 46 7.83 -7.36 -5.89
N ASN A 47 7.33 -6.52 -6.78
CA ASN A 47 6.35 -5.47 -6.43
C ASN A 47 5.01 -5.69 -7.13
N ARG A 48 4.68 -6.94 -7.44
CA ARG A 48 3.39 -7.28 -8.04
C ARG A 48 2.28 -7.16 -7.02
N HIS A 49 1.31 -6.30 -7.33
CA HIS A 49 0.10 -6.12 -6.55
C HIS A 49 -1.14 -6.32 -7.40
N ILE A 50 -2.16 -6.94 -6.82
CA ILE A 50 -3.47 -7.06 -7.45
C ILE A 50 -4.19 -5.71 -7.31
N VAL A 51 -4.61 -5.14 -8.43
CA VAL A 51 -5.48 -3.97 -8.46
C VAL A 51 -6.89 -4.45 -8.14
N LEU A 52 -7.47 -3.93 -7.05
CA LEU A 52 -8.75 -4.41 -6.51
C LEU A 52 -9.89 -4.33 -7.54
N HIS A 53 -10.05 -3.15 -8.13
CA HIS A 53 -10.98 -2.88 -9.23
C HIS A 53 -10.53 -1.62 -9.98
N VAL A 54 -11.09 -1.42 -11.15
CA VAL A 54 -10.83 -0.27 -12.01
C VAL A 54 -12.00 0.71 -11.87
N ILE A 55 -11.70 1.98 -11.66
CA ILE A 55 -12.67 3.07 -11.72
C ILE A 55 -12.38 3.96 -12.93
N ASP A 56 -13.35 4.74 -13.38
CA ASP A 56 -13.17 5.60 -14.54
C ASP A 56 -12.14 6.71 -14.27
N ASP A 57 -12.33 7.49 -13.21
CA ASP A 57 -11.42 8.57 -12.82
C ASP A 57 -11.32 8.66 -11.30
N GLY A 58 -10.10 8.77 -10.77
CA GLY A 58 -9.90 8.97 -9.34
C GLY A 58 -8.82 8.10 -8.72
N ILE A 59 -8.93 7.92 -7.42
CA ILE A 59 -7.97 7.24 -6.57
C ILE A 59 -8.64 6.10 -5.84
N VAL A 60 -8.01 4.92 -5.84
CA VAL A 60 -8.37 3.81 -4.97
C VAL A 60 -7.20 3.53 -4.03
N ILE A 61 -7.46 3.49 -2.72
CA ILE A 61 -6.46 3.16 -1.69
C ILE A 61 -6.91 1.90 -0.96
N ASN A 62 -6.16 0.83 -1.07
CA ASN A 62 -6.40 -0.35 -0.25
C ASN A 62 -5.48 -0.34 0.98
N VAL A 63 -6.07 -0.17 2.14
CA VAL A 63 -5.33 0.02 3.40
C VAL A 63 -4.41 -1.15 3.74
N PRO A 64 -4.84 -2.44 3.70
CA PRO A 64 -3.93 -3.55 3.98
C PRO A 64 -2.76 -3.65 3.01
N GLN A 65 -2.98 -3.35 1.72
CA GLN A 65 -1.93 -3.31 0.71
C GLN A 65 -0.93 -2.18 0.93
N ARG A 66 -1.35 -1.09 1.56
CA ARG A 66 -0.56 0.15 1.66
C ARG A 66 -0.22 0.71 0.29
N MET A 67 -1.16 0.54 -0.66
CA MET A 67 -1.04 1.02 -2.05
C MET A 67 -2.14 2.01 -2.38
N LEU A 68 -1.79 3.01 -3.16
CA LEU A 68 -2.67 3.98 -3.80
C LEU A 68 -2.59 3.77 -5.30
N PHE A 69 -3.73 3.61 -5.95
CA PHE A 69 -3.86 3.47 -7.40
C PHE A 69 -4.59 4.68 -7.96
N TYR A 70 -4.01 5.31 -8.98
CA TYR A 70 -4.61 6.44 -9.69
C TYR A 70 -5.08 6.02 -11.07
N PHE A 71 -6.34 6.30 -11.36
CA PHE A 71 -7.00 5.96 -12.61
C PHE A 71 -7.41 7.22 -13.38
N HIS A 72 -7.39 7.11 -14.70
CA HIS A 72 -7.95 8.10 -15.62
C HIS A 72 -8.45 7.42 -16.88
N SER A 73 -9.70 7.75 -17.28
CA SER A 73 -10.40 7.14 -18.43
C SER A 73 -10.39 5.59 -18.37
N GLY A 74 -10.70 5.01 -17.22
CA GLY A 74 -10.76 3.56 -17.01
C GLY A 74 -9.40 2.86 -17.06
N LYS A 75 -8.28 3.58 -16.99
CA LYS A 75 -6.93 3.00 -17.05
C LYS A 75 -6.14 3.32 -15.79
N LEU A 76 -5.43 2.33 -15.28
CA LEU A 76 -4.43 2.54 -14.23
C LEU A 76 -3.26 3.35 -14.79
N LEU A 77 -3.05 4.55 -14.28
CA LEU A 77 -1.94 5.41 -14.69
C LEU A 77 -0.74 5.34 -13.75
N ALA A 78 -0.96 5.05 -12.47
CA ALA A 78 0.10 4.93 -11.48
C ALA A 78 -0.34 4.13 -10.26
N GLY A 79 0.61 3.42 -9.65
CA GLY A 79 0.49 2.82 -8.33
C GLY A 79 1.60 3.34 -7.43
N PHE A 80 1.26 3.75 -6.20
CA PHE A 80 2.20 4.33 -5.24
C PHE A 80 2.12 3.61 -3.90
N PRO A 81 3.26 3.18 -3.33
CA PRO A 81 3.32 2.78 -1.93
C PRO A 81 2.99 3.95 -1.01
N VAL A 82 2.17 3.71 0.02
CA VAL A 82 1.72 4.74 0.94
C VAL A 82 1.99 4.41 2.39
N GLY A 83 2.27 5.44 3.20
CA GLY A 83 2.24 5.35 4.64
C GLY A 83 0.85 5.66 5.17
N LEU A 84 0.33 4.84 6.08
CA LEU A 84 -1.04 4.87 6.57
C LEU A 84 -1.13 4.96 8.10
N GLY A 85 -2.32 5.15 8.60
CA GLY A 85 -2.62 5.26 10.02
C GLY A 85 -2.21 4.03 10.82
N LYS A 86 -1.58 4.23 11.99
CA LYS A 86 -1.34 3.14 12.93
C LYS A 86 -2.66 2.59 13.49
N ARG A 87 -2.65 1.38 14.05
CA ARG A 87 -3.86 0.70 14.54
C ARG A 87 -4.71 1.55 15.49
N THR A 88 -4.09 2.39 16.32
CA THR A 88 -4.77 3.30 17.26
C THR A 88 -5.26 4.59 16.61
N TRP A 89 -4.85 4.87 15.38
CA TRP A 89 -5.17 6.07 14.60
C TRP A 89 -5.42 5.67 13.15
N GLN A 90 -6.49 4.90 12.93
CA GLN A 90 -6.77 4.27 11.65
C GLN A 90 -7.02 5.31 10.55
N THR A 91 -6.56 5.04 9.35
CA THR A 91 -7.00 5.74 8.15
C THR A 91 -8.50 5.48 7.95
N MET A 92 -9.26 6.54 7.69
CA MET A 92 -10.71 6.46 7.45
C MET A 92 -10.98 5.62 6.20
N LEU A 93 -12.05 4.85 6.24
CA LEU A 93 -12.55 4.08 5.10
C LEU A 93 -13.81 4.75 4.55
N GLY A 94 -14.07 4.53 3.27
CA GLY A 94 -15.26 5.03 2.57
C GLY A 94 -14.91 5.86 1.35
N ASP A 95 -15.91 6.57 0.85
CA ASP A 95 -15.83 7.38 -0.35
C ASP A 95 -15.63 8.85 0.01
N PHE A 96 -14.68 9.47 -0.66
CA PHE A 96 -14.25 10.85 -0.47
C PHE A 96 -14.08 11.52 -1.84
N GLU A 97 -13.77 12.81 -1.79
CA GLU A 97 -13.48 13.62 -2.96
C GLU A 97 -12.29 14.54 -2.67
N VAL A 98 -11.47 14.78 -3.67
CA VAL A 98 -10.42 15.80 -3.59
C VAL A 98 -11.06 17.17 -3.50
N SER A 99 -11.09 17.78 -2.31
CA SER A 99 -11.74 19.07 -2.07
C SER A 99 -10.81 20.27 -2.23
N GLU A 100 -9.50 20.06 -2.08
CA GLU A 100 -8.51 21.13 -2.13
C GLU A 100 -7.10 20.59 -2.43
N LYS A 101 -6.30 21.39 -3.12
CA LYS A 101 -4.87 21.12 -3.37
C LYS A 101 -4.03 22.33 -2.95
N GLU A 102 -3.01 22.14 -2.12
CA GLU A 102 -2.17 23.22 -1.61
C GLU A 102 -0.68 22.84 -1.66
N LYS A 103 0.15 23.76 -2.18
CA LYS A 103 1.62 23.64 -2.10
C LYS A 103 2.11 24.43 -0.87
N ASP A 104 3.17 23.91 -0.26
CA ASP A 104 3.86 24.56 0.86
C ASP A 104 2.91 24.94 2.03
N LYS A 105 2.03 23.97 2.39
CA LYS A 105 1.05 24.15 3.46
C LYS A 105 1.70 24.29 4.82
N THR A 106 1.30 25.31 5.59
CA THR A 106 1.59 25.32 7.04
C THR A 106 0.84 24.19 7.72
N TRP A 107 1.56 23.31 8.41
CA TRP A 107 0.92 22.28 9.22
C TRP A 107 0.38 22.87 10.51
N ILE A 108 -0.93 22.88 10.66
CA ILE A 108 -1.59 23.13 11.95
C ILE A 108 -1.62 21.79 12.67
N VAL A 109 -0.91 21.72 13.79
CA VAL A 109 -0.77 20.46 14.52
C VAL A 109 -2.09 20.13 15.21
N PRO A 110 -2.72 18.98 14.91
CA PRO A 110 -3.94 18.55 15.59
C PRO A 110 -3.76 18.47 17.11
N GLU A 111 -4.80 18.78 17.86
CA GLU A 111 -4.76 18.82 19.32
C GLU A 111 -4.32 17.47 19.92
N SER A 112 -4.84 16.38 19.41
CA SER A 112 -4.46 15.03 19.80
C SER A 112 -2.96 14.72 19.60
N ILE A 113 -2.32 15.31 18.57
CA ILE A 113 -0.87 15.18 18.36
C ILE A 113 -0.11 16.10 19.34
N GLN A 114 -0.65 17.27 19.65
CA GLN A 114 -0.09 18.16 20.67
C GLN A 114 -0.07 17.46 22.04
N GLU A 115 -1.17 16.82 22.44
CA GLU A 115 -1.28 16.01 23.66
C GLU A 115 -0.25 14.87 23.67
N GLU A 116 -0.11 14.15 22.55
CA GLU A 116 0.91 13.09 22.42
C GLU A 116 2.34 13.63 22.54
N MET A 117 2.60 14.84 22.03
CA MET A 117 3.91 15.51 22.22
C MET A 117 4.19 15.78 23.69
N VAL A 118 3.22 16.35 24.41
CA VAL A 118 3.33 16.63 25.84
C VAL A 118 3.55 15.34 26.63
N ALA A 119 2.74 14.32 26.38
CA ALA A 119 2.85 13.02 27.05
C ALA A 119 4.23 12.35 26.84
N LYS A 120 4.90 12.63 25.72
CA LYS A 120 6.24 12.13 25.39
C LYS A 120 7.38 13.08 25.81
N GLY A 121 7.09 14.15 26.54
CA GLY A 121 8.08 15.16 26.95
C GLY A 121 8.71 15.92 25.78
N LYS A 122 8.04 15.98 24.63
CA LYS A 122 8.51 16.72 23.44
C LYS A 122 8.05 18.18 23.50
N PRO A 123 8.81 19.12 22.92
CA PRO A 123 8.39 20.51 22.81
C PRO A 123 7.04 20.63 22.08
N LEU A 124 6.09 21.34 22.69
CA LEU A 124 4.78 21.59 22.09
C LEU A 124 4.92 22.46 20.84
N LYS A 125 4.40 21.96 19.72
CA LYS A 125 4.31 22.70 18.46
C LYS A 125 2.84 22.81 18.06
N LYS A 126 2.35 24.03 17.90
CA LYS A 126 0.98 24.28 17.41
C LYS A 126 0.94 24.46 15.89
N ARG A 127 2.04 24.94 15.31
CA ARG A 127 2.18 25.21 13.87
C ARG A 127 3.59 24.87 13.42
N VAL A 128 3.72 24.32 12.22
CA VAL A 128 5.01 24.11 11.55
C VAL A 128 4.93 24.75 10.16
N PRO A 129 5.74 25.78 9.88
CA PRO A 129 5.74 26.43 8.58
C PRO A 129 6.24 25.50 7.48
N PRO A 130 6.04 25.83 6.21
CA PRO A 130 6.67 25.14 5.08
C PRO A 130 8.19 25.01 5.26
N GLY A 131 8.74 23.94 4.74
CA GLY A 131 10.19 23.69 4.81
C GLY A 131 10.54 22.24 5.17
N PRO A 132 11.85 21.93 5.31
CA PRO A 132 12.35 20.56 5.47
C PRO A 132 11.87 19.88 6.77
N ASN A 133 11.47 20.66 7.77
CA ASN A 133 10.95 20.14 9.04
C ASN A 133 9.43 19.93 9.05
N ASN A 134 8.73 20.28 7.95
CA ASN A 134 7.29 20.11 7.89
C ASN A 134 6.95 18.65 7.50
N PRO A 135 6.22 17.90 8.34
CA PRO A 135 5.91 16.50 8.07
C PRO A 135 4.90 16.30 6.92
N LEU A 136 4.24 17.37 6.46
CA LEU A 136 3.35 17.31 5.28
C LEU A 136 4.12 17.32 3.96
N GLY A 137 5.42 17.65 3.96
CA GLY A 137 6.18 17.87 2.73
C GLY A 137 5.69 19.11 1.97
N LYS A 138 5.87 19.12 0.64
CA LYS A 138 5.54 20.25 -0.21
C LYS A 138 4.11 20.25 -0.76
N HIS A 139 3.45 19.08 -0.83
CA HIS A 139 2.17 18.93 -1.50
C HIS A 139 1.15 18.32 -0.54
N TRP A 140 -0.03 18.90 -0.54
CA TRP A 140 -1.19 18.48 0.23
C TRP A 140 -2.41 18.38 -0.68
N ILE A 141 -3.12 17.26 -0.62
CA ILE A 141 -4.39 17.02 -1.28
C ILE A 141 -5.40 16.70 -0.19
N ARG A 142 -6.38 17.56 0.02
CA ARG A 142 -7.43 17.39 1.04
C ARG A 142 -8.51 16.44 0.51
N ILE A 143 -8.85 15.45 1.31
CA ILE A 143 -9.94 14.50 1.01
C ILE A 143 -11.06 14.53 2.07
N SER A 144 -10.78 15.10 3.24
CA SER A 144 -11.78 15.37 4.29
C SER A 144 -11.31 16.51 5.18
N PRO A 145 -12.16 17.04 6.08
CA PRO A 145 -11.74 18.12 7.00
C PRO A 145 -10.51 17.78 7.85
N SER A 146 -10.34 16.52 8.23
CA SER A 146 -9.28 16.07 9.13
C SER A 146 -8.20 15.21 8.46
N CYS A 147 -8.34 14.88 7.17
CA CYS A 147 -7.44 13.96 6.48
C CYS A 147 -7.07 14.45 5.08
N GLY A 148 -5.87 14.11 4.67
CA GLY A 148 -5.36 14.37 3.33
C GLY A 148 -4.29 13.38 2.90
N ILE A 149 -3.98 13.46 1.61
CA ILE A 149 -2.87 12.77 0.97
C ILE A 149 -1.74 13.79 0.83
N HIS A 150 -0.56 13.48 1.35
CA HIS A 150 0.52 14.47 1.43
C HIS A 150 1.92 13.84 1.32
N GLY A 151 2.90 14.66 1.10
CA GLY A 151 4.30 14.28 1.12
C GLY A 151 4.82 13.92 2.52
N THR A 152 6.11 13.78 2.65
CA THR A 152 6.74 13.49 3.95
C THR A 152 8.17 14.01 3.99
N ASN A 153 8.64 14.34 5.18
CA ASN A 153 10.05 14.53 5.50
C ASN A 153 10.71 13.27 6.11
N ALA A 154 9.95 12.17 6.17
CA ALA A 154 10.41 10.87 6.69
C ALA A 154 10.06 9.75 5.69
N PRO A 155 10.81 9.61 4.57
CA PRO A 155 10.51 8.64 3.51
C PRO A 155 10.44 7.18 3.98
N THR A 156 11.17 6.80 5.02
CA THR A 156 11.12 5.47 5.62
C THR A 156 9.80 5.15 6.33
N SER A 157 8.88 6.13 6.43
CA SER A 157 7.51 5.92 6.93
C SER A 157 6.54 5.43 5.85
N ILE A 158 6.96 5.43 4.59
CA ILE A 158 6.18 4.88 3.47
C ILE A 158 6.13 3.37 3.58
N TYR A 159 5.05 2.79 3.08
CA TYR A 159 4.73 1.36 3.17
C TYR A 159 4.64 0.85 4.62
N ARG A 160 4.22 1.72 5.56
CA ARG A 160 4.08 1.45 7.00
C ARG A 160 2.81 2.02 7.59
N PHE A 161 2.35 1.41 8.69
CA PHE A 161 1.24 1.90 9.51
C PHE A 161 1.78 2.78 10.66
N GLN A 162 2.07 4.06 10.38
CA GLN A 162 2.73 4.95 11.34
C GLN A 162 2.08 6.34 11.47
N THR A 163 1.14 6.70 10.60
CA THR A 163 0.53 8.03 10.64
C THR A 163 -0.59 8.13 11.69
N HIS A 164 -1.15 9.31 11.84
CA HIS A 164 -2.35 9.59 12.63
C HIS A 164 -3.61 9.63 11.74
N GLY A 165 -3.65 8.79 10.71
CA GLY A 165 -4.78 8.63 9.80
C GLY A 165 -4.55 9.17 8.38
N CYS A 166 -3.78 10.23 8.21
CA CYS A 166 -3.47 10.76 6.87
C CYS A 166 -2.60 9.80 6.04
N ILE A 167 -2.68 9.96 4.73
CA ILE A 167 -2.00 9.15 3.73
C ILE A 167 -0.71 9.84 3.32
N ARG A 168 0.44 9.18 3.51
CA ARG A 168 1.76 9.70 3.12
C ARG A 168 2.24 9.08 1.84
N LEU A 169 2.78 9.91 0.94
CA LEU A 169 3.55 9.49 -0.23
C LEU A 169 4.99 10.00 -0.11
N LYS A 170 5.89 9.40 -0.89
CA LYS A 170 7.21 9.99 -1.11
C LYS A 170 7.09 11.36 -1.78
N PRO A 171 8.10 12.24 -1.61
CA PRO A 171 8.05 13.59 -2.19
C PRO A 171 7.85 13.60 -3.71
N GLU A 172 8.48 12.69 -4.43
CA GLU A 172 8.37 12.55 -5.89
C GLU A 172 7.00 12.01 -6.31
N ASP A 173 6.46 11.04 -5.57
CA ASP A 173 5.18 10.39 -5.87
C ASP A 173 4.01 11.37 -5.67
N ILE A 174 4.01 12.09 -4.54
CA ILE A 174 2.96 13.10 -4.30
C ILE A 174 3.06 14.28 -5.27
N ALA A 175 4.26 14.66 -5.69
CA ALA A 175 4.42 15.70 -6.69
C ALA A 175 3.80 15.27 -8.03
N SER A 176 4.07 14.04 -8.48
CA SER A 176 3.48 13.45 -9.69
C SER A 176 1.95 13.34 -9.58
N LEU A 177 1.43 12.83 -8.46
CA LEU A 177 -0.02 12.71 -8.24
C LEU A 177 -0.70 14.08 -8.19
N PHE A 178 -0.08 15.05 -7.50
CA PHE A 178 -0.60 16.41 -7.35
C PHE A 178 -0.82 17.11 -8.68
N GLU A 179 0.06 16.95 -9.65
CA GLU A 179 -0.10 17.59 -10.97
C GLU A 179 -1.23 16.93 -11.77
N LYS A 180 -1.49 15.64 -11.59
CA LYS A 180 -2.43 14.86 -12.41
C LYS A 180 -3.86 14.85 -11.87
N VAL A 181 -4.03 14.71 -10.54
CA VAL A 181 -5.34 14.56 -9.95
C VAL A 181 -6.07 15.91 -9.85
N PRO A 182 -7.27 16.07 -10.41
CA PRO A 182 -8.05 17.29 -10.29
C PRO A 182 -8.75 17.42 -8.92
N VAL A 183 -9.14 18.64 -8.56
CA VAL A 183 -10.17 18.86 -7.53
C VAL A 183 -11.48 18.28 -8.05
N GLY A 184 -12.27 17.64 -7.20
CA GLY A 184 -13.46 16.89 -7.56
C GLY A 184 -13.20 15.42 -7.91
N ALA A 185 -11.93 14.96 -7.96
CA ALA A 185 -11.63 13.56 -8.22
C ALA A 185 -12.12 12.66 -7.07
N ALA A 186 -12.75 11.54 -7.42
CA ALA A 186 -13.18 10.53 -6.45
C ALA A 186 -11.98 9.88 -5.74
N VAL A 187 -12.14 9.58 -4.45
CA VAL A 187 -11.15 8.87 -3.65
C VAL A 187 -11.86 7.79 -2.85
N GLU A 188 -11.60 6.56 -3.19
CA GLU A 188 -12.13 5.40 -2.49
C GLU A 188 -11.04 4.80 -1.58
N ILE A 189 -11.36 4.61 -0.30
CA ILE A 189 -10.44 4.01 0.68
C ILE A 189 -11.09 2.76 1.24
N VAL A 190 -10.51 1.62 0.92
CA VAL A 190 -11.06 0.30 1.25
C VAL A 190 -10.15 -0.50 2.17
N TYR A 191 -10.68 -1.60 2.68
CA TYR A 191 -9.95 -2.51 3.58
C TYR A 191 -10.14 -3.96 3.13
N GLU A 192 -9.40 -4.35 2.11
CA GLU A 192 -9.45 -5.70 1.52
C GLU A 192 -8.08 -6.39 1.68
N PRO A 193 -7.88 -7.19 2.75
CA PRO A 193 -6.59 -7.84 3.00
C PRO A 193 -6.38 -9.11 2.18
N VAL A 194 -7.40 -9.61 1.49
CA VAL A 194 -7.33 -10.80 0.63
C VAL A 194 -7.82 -10.43 -0.76
N LEU A 195 -7.01 -10.67 -1.75
CA LEU A 195 -7.30 -10.33 -3.15
C LEU A 195 -7.02 -11.55 -4.03
N LEU A 196 -7.98 -11.92 -4.86
CA LEU A 196 -7.85 -12.98 -5.86
C LEU A 196 -8.07 -12.38 -7.25
N ALA A 197 -7.15 -12.64 -8.17
CA ALA A 197 -7.26 -12.16 -9.54
C ALA A 197 -7.02 -13.28 -10.55
N ARG A 198 -7.77 -13.23 -11.65
CA ARG A 198 -7.54 -14.05 -12.84
C ARG A 198 -7.00 -13.15 -13.95
N LEU A 199 -5.84 -13.50 -14.49
CA LEU A 199 -5.27 -12.81 -15.64
C LEU A 199 -5.91 -13.28 -16.95
N PRO A 200 -5.76 -12.50 -18.05
CA PRO A 200 -6.27 -12.87 -19.37
C PRO A 200 -5.72 -14.21 -19.90
N ASP A 201 -4.50 -14.60 -19.49
CA ASP A 201 -3.88 -15.88 -19.82
C ASP A 201 -4.42 -17.07 -18.98
N GLY A 202 -5.37 -16.79 -18.09
CA GLY A 202 -6.03 -17.79 -17.24
C GLY A 202 -5.33 -18.04 -15.90
N LYS A 203 -4.15 -17.48 -15.66
CA LYS A 203 -3.43 -17.64 -14.40
C LYS A 203 -4.18 -16.98 -13.24
N LEU A 204 -4.13 -17.63 -12.09
CA LEU A 204 -4.75 -17.16 -10.85
C LEU A 204 -3.67 -16.68 -9.87
N TYR A 205 -3.88 -15.49 -9.33
CA TYR A 205 -3.01 -14.89 -8.33
C TYR A 205 -3.77 -14.58 -7.07
N LEU A 206 -3.15 -14.86 -5.92
CA LEU A 206 -3.65 -14.53 -4.59
C LEU A 206 -2.65 -13.61 -3.90
N GLU A 207 -3.17 -12.53 -3.31
CA GLU A 207 -2.40 -11.59 -2.50
C GLU A 207 -3.06 -11.50 -1.12
N VAL A 208 -2.29 -11.77 -0.04
CA VAL A 208 -2.80 -11.76 1.33
C VAL A 208 -1.93 -10.88 2.21
N HIS A 209 -2.59 -9.98 2.93
CA HIS A 209 -1.98 -9.02 3.85
C HIS A 209 -2.35 -9.32 5.31
N PRO A 210 -1.51 -8.90 6.28
CA PRO A 210 -1.89 -8.89 7.68
C PRO A 210 -3.11 -8.00 7.94
N ASP A 211 -4.07 -8.47 8.74
CA ASP A 211 -5.23 -7.69 9.18
C ASP A 211 -4.87 -6.78 10.37
N ILE A 212 -4.17 -5.68 10.08
CA ILE A 212 -3.65 -4.75 11.11
C ILE A 212 -4.75 -4.05 11.88
N TYR A 213 -5.87 -3.70 11.22
CA TYR A 213 -6.99 -3.03 11.88
C TYR A 213 -8.02 -3.97 12.49
N ARG A 214 -7.85 -5.29 12.29
CA ARG A 214 -8.76 -6.34 12.77
C ARG A 214 -10.20 -6.13 12.27
N LYS A 215 -10.33 -5.89 10.97
CA LYS A 215 -11.62 -5.65 10.29
C LYS A 215 -12.02 -6.78 9.34
N ALA A 216 -11.09 -7.67 9.03
CA ALA A 216 -11.34 -8.82 8.15
C ALA A 216 -11.77 -10.06 8.94
N GLY A 217 -12.47 -10.93 8.25
CA GLY A 217 -12.80 -12.27 8.74
C GLY A 217 -11.69 -13.29 8.45
N ASP A 218 -12.11 -14.57 8.34
CA ASP A 218 -11.21 -15.66 7.97
C ASP A 218 -10.74 -15.52 6.51
N PRO A 219 -9.43 -15.45 6.25
CA PRO A 219 -8.92 -15.29 4.90
C PRO A 219 -9.22 -16.49 3.99
N LEU A 220 -9.29 -17.71 4.51
CA LEU A 220 -9.64 -18.87 3.71
C LEU A 220 -11.11 -18.82 3.26
N ALA A 221 -12.01 -18.41 4.14
CA ALA A 221 -13.42 -18.19 3.78
C ALA A 221 -13.56 -17.10 2.70
N ALA A 222 -12.77 -16.02 2.77
CA ALA A 222 -12.76 -14.97 1.76
C ALA A 222 -12.28 -15.50 0.39
N VAL A 223 -11.20 -16.30 0.35
CA VAL A 223 -10.73 -16.92 -0.90
C VAL A 223 -11.79 -17.85 -1.48
N ASN A 224 -12.43 -18.71 -0.66
CA ASN A 224 -13.48 -19.60 -1.12
C ASN A 224 -14.65 -18.83 -1.75
N GLN A 225 -15.10 -17.74 -1.10
CA GLN A 225 -16.18 -16.89 -1.61
C GLN A 225 -15.81 -16.24 -2.97
N MET A 226 -14.60 -15.69 -3.07
CA MET A 226 -14.13 -15.07 -4.32
C MET A 226 -13.96 -16.11 -5.44
N ALA A 227 -13.42 -17.30 -5.12
CA ALA A 227 -13.25 -18.38 -6.09
C ALA A 227 -14.60 -18.89 -6.63
N ALA A 228 -15.58 -19.09 -5.73
CA ALA A 228 -16.94 -19.50 -6.11
C ALA A 228 -17.61 -18.42 -6.97
N ALA A 229 -17.53 -17.15 -6.59
CA ALA A 229 -18.08 -16.04 -7.37
C ALA A 229 -17.47 -15.93 -8.78
N ALA A 230 -16.17 -16.27 -8.92
CA ALA A 230 -15.46 -16.27 -10.18
C ALA A 230 -15.56 -17.59 -10.97
N GLY A 231 -16.12 -18.66 -10.38
CA GLY A 231 -16.21 -20.00 -10.99
C GLY A 231 -14.84 -20.64 -11.25
N VAL A 232 -13.87 -20.43 -10.36
CA VAL A 232 -12.48 -20.88 -10.56
C VAL A 232 -11.99 -21.88 -9.51
N GLU A 233 -12.87 -22.39 -8.63
CA GLU A 233 -12.52 -23.29 -7.52
C GLU A 233 -11.74 -24.52 -7.96
N SER A 234 -12.10 -25.12 -9.11
CA SER A 234 -11.44 -26.29 -9.69
C SER A 234 -10.09 -25.98 -10.33
N MET A 235 -9.74 -24.70 -10.49
CA MET A 235 -8.48 -24.25 -11.08
C MET A 235 -7.45 -23.86 -10.01
N ILE A 236 -7.83 -23.89 -8.73
CA ILE A 236 -6.99 -23.41 -7.62
C ILE A 236 -6.20 -24.56 -7.01
N ASP A 237 -4.90 -24.30 -6.76
CA ASP A 237 -4.06 -25.10 -5.90
C ASP A 237 -4.28 -24.66 -4.43
N TRP A 238 -5.16 -25.36 -3.73
CA TRP A 238 -5.52 -25.06 -2.36
C TRP A 238 -4.38 -25.25 -1.35
N GLN A 239 -3.35 -26.03 -1.69
CA GLN A 239 -2.15 -26.13 -0.87
C GLN A 239 -1.38 -24.81 -0.93
N LYS A 240 -1.15 -24.26 -2.13
CA LYS A 240 -0.52 -22.95 -2.28
C LYS A 240 -1.33 -21.83 -1.65
N VAL A 241 -2.66 -21.86 -1.76
CA VAL A 241 -3.55 -20.90 -1.08
C VAL A 241 -3.27 -20.90 0.42
N ASN A 242 -3.20 -22.06 1.06
CA ASN A 242 -2.91 -22.15 2.51
C ASN A 242 -1.51 -21.62 2.85
N GLU A 243 -0.51 -21.85 2.00
CA GLU A 243 0.84 -21.30 2.16
C GLU A 243 0.82 -19.76 2.10
N VAL A 244 0.18 -19.17 1.08
CA VAL A 244 0.05 -17.72 0.92
C VAL A 244 -0.69 -17.08 2.10
N ILE A 245 -1.78 -17.72 2.57
CA ILE A 245 -2.53 -17.27 3.75
C ILE A 245 -1.68 -17.32 5.01
N LYS A 246 -0.86 -18.34 5.18
CA LYS A 246 0.04 -18.49 6.34
C LYS A 246 1.15 -17.43 6.32
N GLU A 247 1.74 -17.18 5.16
CA GLU A 247 2.87 -16.27 5.00
C GLU A 247 2.47 -14.79 5.04
N ARG A 248 1.32 -14.43 4.45
CA ARG A 248 0.81 -13.04 4.39
C ARG A 248 1.85 -12.02 3.96
N ARG A 249 2.62 -12.36 2.92
CA ARG A 249 3.74 -11.52 2.44
C ARG A 249 3.29 -10.21 1.79
N GLY A 250 2.01 -10.11 1.41
CA GLY A 250 1.48 -8.93 0.73
C GLY A 250 1.99 -8.76 -0.70
N LEU A 251 2.25 -9.87 -1.36
CA LEU A 251 2.66 -9.95 -2.77
C LEU A 251 1.73 -10.91 -3.50
N ALA A 252 1.43 -10.60 -4.77
CA ALA A 252 0.63 -11.44 -5.63
C ALA A 252 1.40 -12.71 -6.00
N GLN A 253 0.94 -13.87 -5.53
CA GLN A 253 1.53 -15.18 -5.78
C GLN A 253 0.61 -16.03 -6.64
N GLU A 254 1.18 -16.77 -7.61
CA GLU A 254 0.41 -17.66 -8.49
C GLU A 254 -0.11 -18.87 -7.69
N VAL A 255 -1.44 -19.05 -7.70
CA VAL A 255 -2.15 -20.13 -7.00
C VAL A 255 -2.97 -21.01 -7.93
N GLY A 256 -2.82 -20.83 -9.26
CA GLY A 256 -3.48 -21.69 -10.23
C GLY A 256 -2.82 -23.07 -10.32
N LEU A 257 -3.62 -24.10 -10.55
CA LEU A 257 -3.10 -25.41 -10.96
C LEU A 257 -2.42 -25.32 -12.33
N PRO A 258 -1.35 -26.10 -12.59
CA PRO A 258 -0.78 -26.21 -13.93
C PRO A 258 -1.85 -26.61 -14.94
N VAL A 259 -1.85 -25.99 -16.12
CA VAL A 259 -2.85 -26.23 -17.19
C VAL A 259 -2.96 -27.72 -17.55
N GLU A 260 -1.83 -28.44 -17.52
CA GLU A 260 -1.80 -29.90 -17.76
C GLU A 260 -2.59 -30.72 -16.74
N SER A 261 -2.70 -30.23 -15.51
CA SER A 261 -3.44 -30.90 -14.43
C SER A 261 -4.95 -30.71 -14.58
N ILE A 262 -5.38 -29.56 -15.08
CA ILE A 262 -6.79 -29.23 -15.32
C ILE A 262 -7.37 -30.11 -16.46
N LEU A 263 -6.57 -30.37 -17.50
CA LEU A 263 -6.97 -31.22 -18.65
C LEU A 263 -7.06 -32.72 -18.31
N LYS A 264 -6.36 -33.18 -17.26
CA LYS A 264 -6.40 -34.59 -16.81
C LYS A 264 -7.56 -34.91 -15.89
N GLY A 265 -8.11 -33.91 -15.17
CA GLY A 265 -9.24 -34.10 -14.24
C GLY A 265 -10.62 -34.15 -14.90
N ASN A 266 -10.72 -33.86 -16.19
CA ASN A 266 -11.96 -33.89 -16.98
C ASN A 266 -12.10 -35.17 -17.85
N ARG A 267 -11.41 -36.26 -17.55
CA ARG A 267 -11.56 -37.56 -18.19
C ARG A 267 -12.13 -38.60 -17.25
#